data_9cbdf9a5dede0a21a2b9138b2c1bd805
#
_entry.id   9cbdf9a5dede0a21a2b9138b2c1bd805
#
_cell.length_a   1.000
_cell.length_b   1.000
_cell.length_c   1.000
_cell.angle_alpha   90.00
_cell.angle_beta   90.00
_cell.angle_gamma   90.00
#
_symmetry.space_group_name_H-M   'P 1'
#
loop_
_entity.id
_entity.type
_entity.pdbx_description
1 polymer ?
#
loop_
_entity_poly.entity_id
_entity_poly.type
_entity_poly.pdbx_seq_one_letter_code
_entity_poly.pdbx_strand_id
1 'polypeptide(L)'
;MKTSADIYYKQIRKACSGQGGLVLIASSLSFIFLAACATSKSVAPPTAQGSAPAAPEEVGPGEHLISEFEAFKGEKKSCYASWYGLEFHGKRTASGENFNMFALTCAHRDYPLGTKLRVSNSADGKEVECLVNDRGPLVTGRDIDLSYAAAKKIGLIGLGVAKVDVEPLGRYTRYVKEVKYGQLEGSMVTIQIGSFRDESNARRLKKGLDLHYKDVYIMQSHIGQDKYYCVRIGKFKNSGDAVQLAKTLAQEGYNVQVTRY
;
A
#
# COMPACT_ATOMS: atom_id res chain seq x y z
N MET A 1 -24.39 0.99 -27.22
CA MET A 1 -23.02 1.40 -26.82
C MET A 1 -22.73 0.78 -25.46
N LYS A 2 -21.72 -0.08 -25.36
CA LYS A 2 -21.34 -0.66 -24.06
C LYS A 2 -20.58 0.40 -23.27
N THR A 3 -21.00 0.66 -22.04
CA THR A 3 -20.37 1.67 -21.19
C THR A 3 -18.96 1.23 -20.76
N SER A 4 -18.11 2.21 -20.45
CA SER A 4 -16.75 1.96 -19.93
C SER A 4 -16.77 1.04 -18.70
N ALA A 5 -17.85 1.09 -17.92
CA ALA A 5 -18.11 0.24 -16.77
C ALA A 5 -18.30 -1.24 -17.14
N ASP A 6 -19.00 -1.53 -18.27
CA ASP A 6 -19.23 -2.91 -18.70
C ASP A 6 -17.95 -3.61 -19.19
N ILE A 7 -17.05 -2.86 -19.85
CA ILE A 7 -15.75 -3.37 -20.30
C ILE A 7 -14.88 -3.65 -19.08
N TYR A 8 -14.88 -2.76 -18.09
CA TYR A 8 -14.15 -2.86 -16.85
C TYR A 8 -14.63 -4.04 -15.99
N TYR A 9 -15.95 -4.22 -15.86
CA TYR A 9 -16.56 -5.34 -15.15
C TYR A 9 -16.18 -6.70 -15.77
N LYS A 10 -16.09 -6.75 -17.11
CA LYS A 10 -15.67 -7.96 -17.84
C LYS A 10 -14.20 -8.30 -17.60
N GLN A 11 -13.31 -7.30 -17.48
CA GLN A 11 -11.90 -7.51 -17.17
C GLN A 11 -11.70 -8.02 -15.74
N ILE A 12 -12.41 -7.45 -14.75
CA ILE A 12 -12.37 -7.90 -13.35
C ILE A 12 -12.88 -9.34 -13.23
N ARG A 13 -13.97 -9.68 -13.88
CA ARG A 13 -14.53 -11.03 -13.88
C ARG A 13 -13.53 -12.06 -14.44
N LYS A 14 -12.79 -11.69 -15.48
CA LYS A 14 -11.75 -12.55 -16.09
C LYS A 14 -10.53 -12.73 -15.17
N ALA A 15 -10.15 -11.69 -14.44
CA ALA A 15 -9.06 -11.74 -13.46
C ALA A 15 -9.43 -12.57 -12.21
N CYS A 16 -10.71 -12.52 -11.79
CA CYS A 16 -11.18 -13.25 -10.60
C CYS A 16 -11.56 -14.72 -10.89
N SER A 17 -11.84 -15.10 -12.17
CA SER A 17 -12.29 -16.45 -12.52
C SER A 17 -11.16 -17.44 -12.80
N GLY A 18 -9.91 -17.03 -12.82
CA GLY A 18 -8.76 -17.92 -13.03
C GLY A 18 -8.74 -18.65 -14.40
N GLN A 19 -9.64 -18.30 -15.33
CA GLN A 19 -9.70 -18.90 -16.66
C GLN A 19 -8.82 -18.13 -17.65
N GLY A 20 -7.52 -18.26 -17.50
CA GLY A 20 -6.56 -18.06 -18.57
C GLY A 20 -6.61 -19.29 -19.46
N GLY A 21 -7.30 -19.23 -20.60
CA GLY A 21 -7.35 -20.31 -21.56
C GLY A 21 -5.95 -20.68 -22.04
N LEU A 22 -5.57 -21.92 -21.78
CA LEU A 22 -4.39 -22.56 -22.32
C LEU A 22 -4.64 -22.77 -23.83
N VAL A 23 -3.97 -22.00 -24.67
CA VAL A 23 -3.92 -22.27 -26.10
C VAL A 23 -2.98 -23.48 -26.30
N LEU A 24 -3.54 -24.64 -26.46
CA LEU A 24 -2.82 -25.86 -26.88
C LEU A 24 -2.43 -25.69 -28.34
N ILE A 25 -1.16 -25.45 -28.61
CA ILE A 25 -0.56 -25.70 -29.92
C ILE A 25 -0.15 -27.17 -29.93
N ALA A 26 -0.92 -27.98 -30.63
CA ALA A 26 -0.57 -29.35 -30.93
C ALA A 26 0.58 -29.37 -31.96
N SER A 27 1.76 -29.82 -31.57
CA SER A 27 2.76 -30.36 -32.49
C SER A 27 3.09 -31.77 -32.08
N SER A 28 2.65 -32.69 -32.92
CA SER A 28 2.95 -34.11 -32.92
C SER A 28 4.44 -34.36 -33.16
N LEU A 29 5.09 -35.06 -32.23
CA LEU A 29 6.26 -35.91 -32.57
C LEU A 29 6.29 -37.11 -31.66
N SER A 30 6.09 -38.28 -32.31
CA SER A 30 6.31 -39.61 -31.77
C SER A 30 7.77 -39.84 -31.45
N PHE A 31 8.09 -40.41 -30.28
CA PHE A 31 9.30 -41.26 -30.10
C PHE A 31 9.08 -42.30 -29.01
N ILE A 32 9.06 -43.48 -29.42
CA ILE A 32 9.52 -44.85 -29.07
C ILE A 32 9.98 -45.08 -27.61
N PHE A 33 9.31 -46.11 -27.03
CA PHE A 33 9.63 -46.83 -25.81
C PHE A 33 11.01 -47.51 -25.86
N LEU A 34 11.78 -47.38 -24.77
CA LEU A 34 12.76 -48.39 -24.35
C LEU A 34 12.67 -48.56 -22.83
N ALA A 35 12.23 -49.77 -22.44
CA ALA A 35 12.20 -50.22 -21.07
C ALA A 35 13.60 -50.66 -20.64
N ALA A 36 14.09 -50.14 -19.49
CA ALA A 36 15.21 -50.71 -18.79
C ALA A 36 14.84 -50.91 -17.31
N CYS A 37 14.70 -52.17 -16.93
CA CYS A 37 14.61 -52.66 -15.57
C CYS A 37 15.94 -52.38 -14.85
N ALA A 38 15.93 -51.63 -13.72
CA ALA A 38 17.05 -51.63 -12.77
C ALA A 38 16.52 -51.83 -11.36
N THR A 39 16.96 -52.90 -10.74
CA THR A 39 16.69 -53.36 -9.40
C THR A 39 17.28 -52.38 -8.36
N SER A 40 16.46 -51.82 -7.52
CA SER A 40 16.89 -50.97 -6.40
C SER A 40 17.12 -51.82 -5.14
N LYS A 41 18.35 -51.83 -4.65
CA LYS A 41 18.72 -52.34 -3.32
C LYS A 41 18.25 -51.32 -2.25
N SER A 42 17.42 -51.82 -1.33
CA SER A 42 17.03 -51.13 -0.10
C SER A 42 18.25 -50.97 0.79
N VAL A 43 18.60 -49.68 1.11
CA VAL A 43 19.54 -49.33 2.16
C VAL A 43 18.74 -48.67 3.29
N ALA A 44 18.78 -49.26 4.49
CA ALA A 44 18.16 -48.71 5.69
C ALA A 44 18.84 -47.41 6.10
N PRO A 45 18.12 -46.37 6.61
CA PRO A 45 18.75 -45.17 7.10
C PRO A 45 19.39 -45.38 8.50
N PRO A 46 20.51 -44.70 8.77
CA PRO A 46 21.13 -44.73 10.11
C PRO A 46 20.29 -43.95 11.14
N THR A 47 20.10 -44.56 12.29
CA THR A 47 19.51 -43.95 13.49
C THR A 47 20.41 -42.81 14.00
N ALA A 48 20.04 -41.57 13.78
CA ALA A 48 20.63 -40.42 14.43
C ALA A 48 19.91 -40.16 15.74
N GLN A 49 20.56 -40.44 16.84
CA GLN A 49 20.22 -39.90 18.17
C GLN A 49 20.64 -38.43 18.17
N GLY A 50 19.69 -37.55 17.87
CA GLY A 50 19.81 -36.10 18.03
C GLY A 50 19.03 -35.69 19.29
N SER A 51 19.71 -35.14 20.26
CA SER A 51 19.18 -34.49 21.44
C SER A 51 18.10 -33.47 21.06
N ALA A 52 16.95 -33.53 21.76
CA ALA A 52 15.86 -32.55 21.62
C ALA A 52 16.40 -31.13 21.86
N PRO A 53 15.97 -30.14 21.06
CA PRO A 53 16.25 -28.75 21.37
C PRO A 53 15.51 -28.37 22.66
N ALA A 54 16.26 -27.69 23.56
CA ALA A 54 15.74 -27.14 24.80
C ALA A 54 14.50 -26.27 24.53
N ALA A 55 13.52 -26.39 25.42
CA ALA A 55 12.33 -25.52 25.43
C ALA A 55 12.77 -24.04 25.45
N PRO A 56 12.06 -23.14 24.77
CA PRO A 56 12.35 -21.71 24.88
C PRO A 56 12.20 -21.27 26.33
N GLU A 57 13.24 -20.59 26.84
CA GLU A 57 13.22 -19.95 28.15
C GLU A 57 11.98 -19.04 28.25
N GLU A 58 11.22 -19.18 29.33
CA GLU A 58 10.15 -18.27 29.70
C GLU A 58 10.74 -16.87 29.89
N VAL A 59 10.46 -15.98 28.93
CA VAL A 59 10.75 -14.55 29.07
C VAL A 59 9.89 -14.00 30.19
N GLY A 60 10.54 -13.47 31.22
CA GLY A 60 9.91 -12.95 32.42
C GLY A 60 8.93 -11.82 32.13
N PRO A 61 7.96 -11.54 33.03
CA PRO A 61 6.95 -10.52 32.86
C PRO A 61 7.55 -9.12 33.00
N GLY A 62 7.82 -8.42 31.91
CA GLY A 62 8.38 -7.07 31.99
C GLY A 62 8.54 -6.28 30.69
N GLU A 63 8.33 -6.86 29.51
CA GLU A 63 8.22 -6.04 28.31
C GLU A 63 6.77 -5.56 28.14
N HIS A 64 6.60 -4.27 28.38
CA HIS A 64 5.39 -3.53 28.06
C HIS A 64 5.18 -3.65 26.54
N LEU A 65 4.35 -4.62 26.12
CA LEU A 65 3.88 -4.75 24.74
C LEU A 65 3.16 -3.45 24.40
N ILE A 66 3.91 -2.50 23.80
CA ILE A 66 3.32 -1.30 23.22
C ILE A 66 2.32 -1.82 22.19
N SER A 67 1.03 -1.65 22.46
CA SER A 67 -0.02 -2.04 21.54
C SER A 67 0.29 -1.42 20.18
N GLU A 68 0.50 -2.25 19.15
CA GLU A 68 0.75 -1.77 17.78
C GLU A 68 -0.44 -0.97 17.22
N PHE A 69 -1.54 -0.93 17.97
CA PHE A 69 -2.78 -0.24 17.61
C PHE A 69 -3.25 0.65 18.75
N GLU A 70 -3.27 1.95 18.51
CA GLU A 70 -3.86 2.95 19.40
C GLU A 70 -5.31 3.18 19.01
N ALA A 71 -6.23 2.65 19.81
CA ALA A 71 -7.66 2.83 19.62
C ALA A 71 -8.06 4.26 20.01
N PHE A 72 -8.79 4.93 19.14
CA PHE A 72 -9.49 6.16 19.46
C PHE A 72 -10.81 6.20 18.68
N LYS A 73 -11.80 6.85 19.26
CA LYS A 73 -13.11 7.02 18.63
C LYS A 73 -13.25 8.46 18.19
N GLY A 74 -13.28 8.67 16.87
CA GLY A 74 -13.53 10.00 16.31
C GLY A 74 -15.00 10.15 15.93
N GLU A 75 -15.38 11.35 15.53
CA GLU A 75 -16.71 11.67 15.05
C GLU A 75 -17.02 10.94 13.75
N LYS A 76 -18.21 10.36 13.65
CA LYS A 76 -18.76 9.75 12.43
C LYS A 76 -19.16 10.85 11.45
N LYS A 77 -18.66 10.79 10.23
CA LYS A 77 -18.90 11.79 9.17
C LYS A 77 -19.50 11.17 7.92
N SER A 78 -20.57 11.79 7.40
CA SER A 78 -21.14 11.41 6.11
C SER A 78 -20.35 12.03 4.97
N CYS A 79 -20.03 11.23 3.96
CA CYS A 79 -19.24 11.65 2.82
C CYS A 79 -19.53 10.78 1.58
N TYR A 80 -18.79 11.01 0.47
CA TYR A 80 -18.94 10.23 -0.76
C TYR A 80 -17.73 9.32 -0.96
N ALA A 81 -18.02 8.02 -1.16
CA ALA A 81 -17.02 7.01 -1.46
C ALA A 81 -17.06 6.60 -2.93
N SER A 82 -15.89 6.31 -3.48
CA SER A 82 -15.72 5.53 -4.69
C SER A 82 -14.72 4.40 -4.47
N TRP A 83 -14.24 3.76 -5.52
CA TRP A 83 -13.24 2.70 -5.39
C TRP A 83 -12.21 2.75 -6.53
N TYR A 84 -11.01 2.24 -6.22
CA TYR A 84 -9.89 2.20 -7.17
C TYR A 84 -10.11 1.19 -8.28
N GLY A 85 -9.73 1.56 -9.48
CA GLY A 85 -9.67 0.67 -10.61
C GLY A 85 -8.52 -0.36 -10.56
N LEU A 86 -8.63 -1.37 -11.44
CA LEU A 86 -7.61 -2.41 -11.62
C LEU A 86 -6.25 -1.84 -11.99
N GLU A 87 -6.21 -0.71 -12.67
CA GLU A 87 -5.01 -0.02 -13.15
C GLU A 87 -4.07 0.45 -12.02
N PHE A 88 -4.56 0.49 -10.78
CA PHE A 88 -3.75 0.84 -9.60
C PHE A 88 -3.11 -0.38 -8.92
N HIS A 89 -3.55 -1.61 -9.25
CA HIS A 89 -3.00 -2.80 -8.61
C HIS A 89 -1.48 -2.92 -8.81
N GLY A 90 -0.74 -3.18 -7.73
CA GLY A 90 0.72 -3.25 -7.72
C GLY A 90 1.46 -1.91 -7.71
N LYS A 91 0.77 -0.78 -7.91
CA LYS A 91 1.41 0.55 -7.83
C LYS A 91 1.68 0.96 -6.39
N ARG A 92 2.69 1.81 -6.20
CA ARG A 92 3.06 2.32 -4.87
C ARG A 92 1.99 3.27 -4.34
N THR A 93 1.58 3.06 -3.11
CA THR A 93 0.71 3.96 -2.33
C THR A 93 1.52 5.06 -1.64
N ALA A 94 0.85 6.03 -1.03
CA ALA A 94 1.50 7.10 -0.26
C ALA A 94 2.23 6.59 0.99
N SER A 95 1.82 5.46 1.58
CA SER A 95 2.53 4.79 2.67
C SER A 95 3.83 4.10 2.21
N GLY A 96 4.02 3.94 0.88
CA GLY A 96 5.12 3.21 0.29
C GLY A 96 4.86 1.71 0.08
N GLU A 97 3.68 1.22 0.41
CA GLU A 97 3.23 -0.15 0.14
C GLU A 97 2.82 -0.33 -1.33
N ASN A 98 2.80 -1.56 -1.82
CA ASN A 98 2.16 -1.85 -3.10
C ASN A 98 0.65 -2.00 -2.90
N PHE A 99 -0.14 -1.26 -3.67
CA PHE A 99 -1.59 -1.36 -3.62
C PHE A 99 -2.06 -2.76 -4.02
N ASN A 100 -2.77 -3.42 -3.12
CA ASN A 100 -3.45 -4.68 -3.36
C ASN A 100 -4.96 -4.46 -3.35
N MET A 101 -5.61 -4.56 -4.52
CA MET A 101 -7.05 -4.37 -4.65
C MET A 101 -7.90 -5.37 -3.86
N PHE A 102 -7.30 -6.50 -3.44
CA PHE A 102 -7.98 -7.54 -2.66
C PHE A 102 -7.79 -7.38 -1.13
N ALA A 103 -6.93 -6.45 -0.68
CA ALA A 103 -6.80 -6.09 0.72
C ALA A 103 -7.87 -5.05 1.11
N LEU A 104 -8.24 -5.00 2.39
CA LEU A 104 -9.20 -4.04 2.92
C LEU A 104 -8.49 -2.71 3.22
N THR A 105 -8.23 -1.91 2.20
CA THR A 105 -7.55 -0.62 2.28
C THR A 105 -8.35 0.49 1.63
N CYS A 106 -7.99 1.72 1.92
CA CYS A 106 -8.62 2.91 1.36
C CYS A 106 -7.62 4.07 1.22
N ALA A 107 -7.96 5.04 0.37
CA ALA A 107 -7.33 6.36 0.36
C ALA A 107 -8.23 7.39 1.01
N HIS A 108 -7.64 8.27 1.78
CA HIS A 108 -8.30 9.43 2.35
C HIS A 108 -7.38 10.65 2.27
N ARG A 109 -7.98 11.86 2.16
CA ARG A 109 -7.20 13.10 2.03
C ARG A 109 -6.48 13.43 3.32
N ASP A 110 -7.20 13.39 4.45
CA ASP A 110 -6.80 14.00 5.73
C ASP A 110 -6.34 12.98 6.78
N TYR A 111 -7.02 11.82 6.91
CA TYR A 111 -6.65 10.85 7.95
C TYR A 111 -5.20 10.39 7.81
N PRO A 112 -4.39 10.40 8.89
CA PRO A 112 -3.03 9.88 8.86
C PRO A 112 -2.95 8.46 8.28
N LEU A 113 -1.86 8.16 7.58
CA LEU A 113 -1.61 6.79 7.09
C LEU A 113 -1.53 5.84 8.29
N GLY A 114 -2.12 4.67 8.14
CA GLY A 114 -2.27 3.70 9.22
C GLY A 114 -3.54 3.86 10.06
N THR A 115 -4.38 4.87 9.78
CA THR A 115 -5.70 4.98 10.43
C THR A 115 -6.62 3.88 9.95
N LYS A 116 -7.29 3.21 10.89
CA LYS A 116 -8.34 2.23 10.62
C LYS A 116 -9.69 2.93 10.64
N LEU A 117 -10.43 2.82 9.55
CA LEU A 117 -11.74 3.41 9.38
C LEU A 117 -12.81 2.33 9.30
N ARG A 118 -13.95 2.56 9.93
CA ARG A 118 -15.20 1.88 9.61
C ARG A 118 -15.94 2.72 8.58
N VAL A 119 -16.35 2.06 7.50
CA VAL A 119 -17.11 2.69 6.40
C VAL A 119 -18.43 1.94 6.28
N SER A 120 -19.54 2.67 6.46
CA SER A 120 -20.89 2.13 6.39
C SER A 120 -21.60 2.71 5.18
N ASN A 121 -22.21 1.86 4.35
CA ASN A 121 -23.07 2.32 3.24
C ASN A 121 -24.36 2.91 3.80
N SER A 122 -24.63 4.19 3.53
CA SER A 122 -25.78 4.90 4.09
C SER A 122 -27.14 4.37 3.54
N ALA A 123 -27.14 3.60 2.45
CA ALA A 123 -28.36 3.08 1.83
C ALA A 123 -28.86 1.77 2.47
N ASP A 124 -27.93 0.87 2.86
CA ASP A 124 -28.28 -0.48 3.34
C ASP A 124 -27.59 -0.87 4.66
N GLY A 125 -26.77 0.03 5.21
CA GLY A 125 -26.08 -0.17 6.48
C GLY A 125 -24.92 -1.19 6.45
N LYS A 126 -24.55 -1.74 5.29
CA LYS A 126 -23.41 -2.64 5.19
C LYS A 126 -22.11 -1.94 5.55
N GLU A 127 -21.27 -2.62 6.31
CA GLU A 127 -20.04 -2.05 6.85
C GLU A 127 -18.78 -2.80 6.42
N VAL A 128 -17.68 -2.06 6.38
CA VAL A 128 -16.33 -2.61 6.23
C VAL A 128 -15.35 -1.80 7.07
N GLU A 129 -14.37 -2.47 7.64
CA GLU A 129 -13.21 -1.81 8.20
C GLU A 129 -12.08 -1.81 7.17
N CYS A 130 -11.50 -0.65 6.89
CA CYS A 130 -10.40 -0.48 5.96
C CYS A 130 -9.26 0.34 6.56
N LEU A 131 -8.06 0.11 6.05
CA LEU A 131 -6.83 0.78 6.47
C LEU A 131 -6.49 1.90 5.50
N VAL A 132 -6.31 3.12 5.98
CA VAL A 132 -5.81 4.24 5.18
C VAL A 132 -4.33 4.01 4.88
N ASN A 133 -3.98 3.70 3.65
CA ASN A 133 -2.60 3.52 3.20
C ASN A 133 -2.24 4.37 1.99
N ASP A 134 -3.20 5.15 1.46
CA ASP A 134 -2.94 6.03 0.32
C ASP A 134 -3.59 7.41 0.50
N ARG A 135 -3.20 8.38 -0.36
CA ARG A 135 -3.73 9.74 -0.44
C ARG A 135 -4.64 9.90 -1.65
N GLY A 136 -5.77 10.49 -1.41
CA GLY A 136 -6.84 10.75 -2.37
C GLY A 136 -8.20 10.69 -1.69
N PRO A 137 -9.28 10.80 -2.45
CA PRO A 137 -9.39 11.02 -3.91
C PRO A 137 -8.78 12.34 -4.38
N LEU A 138 -8.18 12.32 -5.59
CA LEU A 138 -7.66 13.52 -6.25
C LEU A 138 -8.71 14.18 -7.17
N VAL A 139 -9.94 13.73 -7.05
CA VAL A 139 -11.11 14.19 -7.84
C VAL A 139 -12.11 14.84 -6.88
N THR A 140 -12.65 15.99 -7.27
CA THR A 140 -13.66 16.71 -6.50
C THR A 140 -14.95 15.89 -6.38
N GLY A 141 -15.68 16.05 -5.26
CA GLY A 141 -16.96 15.37 -5.01
C GLY A 141 -16.82 13.94 -4.48
N ARG A 142 -15.59 13.51 -4.13
CA ARG A 142 -15.32 12.25 -3.44
C ARG A 142 -14.37 12.52 -2.27
N ASP A 143 -14.53 11.77 -1.19
CA ASP A 143 -13.77 11.97 0.05
C ASP A 143 -12.93 10.75 0.42
N ILE A 144 -13.38 9.56 0.02
CA ILE A 144 -12.69 8.29 0.26
C ILE A 144 -12.75 7.39 -0.98
N ASP A 145 -11.63 6.76 -1.33
CA ASP A 145 -11.57 5.71 -2.34
C ASP A 145 -11.26 4.37 -1.68
N LEU A 146 -12.16 3.40 -1.86
CA LEU A 146 -12.01 2.05 -1.29
C LEU A 146 -11.23 1.14 -2.24
N SER A 147 -10.55 0.14 -1.69
CA SER A 147 -10.09 -0.99 -2.50
C SER A 147 -11.30 -1.75 -3.09
N TYR A 148 -11.07 -2.55 -4.13
CA TYR A 148 -12.12 -3.41 -4.69
C TYR A 148 -12.75 -4.32 -3.62
N ALA A 149 -11.94 -4.95 -2.77
CA ALA A 149 -12.44 -5.84 -1.72
C ALA A 149 -13.30 -5.09 -0.69
N ALA A 150 -12.89 -3.90 -0.28
CA ALA A 150 -13.66 -3.08 0.66
C ALA A 150 -14.98 -2.60 0.04
N ALA A 151 -14.93 -2.09 -1.20
CA ALA A 151 -16.11 -1.65 -1.93
C ALA A 151 -17.13 -2.78 -2.17
N LYS A 152 -16.62 -3.99 -2.45
CA LYS A 152 -17.46 -5.17 -2.63
C LYS A 152 -18.23 -5.53 -1.36
N LYS A 153 -17.57 -5.42 -0.19
CA LYS A 153 -18.22 -5.74 1.11
C LYS A 153 -19.41 -4.83 1.41
N ILE A 154 -19.36 -3.56 1.03
CA ILE A 154 -20.44 -2.61 1.28
C ILE A 154 -21.37 -2.41 0.08
N GLY A 155 -21.29 -3.28 -0.94
CA GLY A 155 -22.17 -3.25 -2.11
C GLY A 155 -21.96 -2.06 -3.06
N LEU A 156 -20.77 -1.41 -3.01
CA LEU A 156 -20.50 -0.21 -3.82
C LEU A 156 -20.08 -0.53 -5.26
N ILE A 157 -19.71 -1.80 -5.54
CA ILE A 157 -19.34 -2.22 -6.89
C ILE A 157 -20.53 -2.08 -7.84
N GLY A 158 -20.33 -1.37 -8.96
CA GLY A 158 -21.37 -1.08 -9.97
C GLY A 158 -22.09 0.25 -9.77
N LEU A 159 -22.05 0.85 -8.58
CA LEU A 159 -22.63 2.16 -8.32
C LEU A 159 -21.71 3.33 -8.71
N GLY A 160 -20.40 3.07 -8.75
CA GLY A 160 -19.38 4.08 -9.03
C GLY A 160 -19.09 4.97 -7.82
N VAL A 161 -20.08 5.74 -7.38
CA VAL A 161 -20.00 6.63 -6.19
C VAL A 161 -21.25 6.40 -5.34
N ALA A 162 -21.07 6.34 -4.01
CA ALA A 162 -22.17 6.21 -3.05
C ALA A 162 -21.91 7.05 -1.80
N LYS A 163 -23.02 7.45 -1.14
CA LYS A 163 -22.95 8.10 0.18
C LYS A 163 -22.65 7.05 1.24
N VAL A 164 -21.64 7.36 2.06
CA VAL A 164 -21.19 6.50 3.17
C VAL A 164 -21.00 7.32 4.42
N ASP A 165 -21.01 6.63 5.55
CA ASP A 165 -20.57 7.18 6.82
C ASP A 165 -19.20 6.62 7.17
N VAL A 166 -18.27 7.47 7.60
CA VAL A 166 -16.89 7.10 7.97
C VAL A 166 -16.65 7.43 9.42
N GLU A 167 -16.16 6.44 10.18
CA GLU A 167 -15.81 6.56 11.60
C GLU A 167 -14.37 6.08 11.81
N PRO A 168 -13.44 6.92 12.34
CA PRO A 168 -12.11 6.46 12.69
C PRO A 168 -12.14 5.64 13.98
N LEU A 169 -11.49 4.47 13.95
CA LEU A 169 -11.46 3.50 15.06
C LEU A 169 -10.15 3.52 15.85
N GLY A 170 -9.09 4.07 15.26
CA GLY A 170 -7.76 4.08 15.83
C GLY A 170 -6.69 4.08 14.75
N ARG A 171 -5.43 3.91 15.16
CA ARG A 171 -4.29 3.95 14.25
C ARG A 171 -3.23 2.91 14.62
N TYR A 172 -2.61 2.30 13.61
CA TYR A 172 -1.46 1.42 13.82
C TYR A 172 -0.18 2.26 13.98
N THR A 173 0.50 2.12 15.11
CA THR A 173 1.72 2.89 15.47
C THR A 173 2.88 2.62 14.53
N ARG A 174 2.95 1.42 13.91
CA ARG A 174 3.95 1.08 12.89
C ARG A 174 3.95 2.00 11.67
N TYR A 175 2.87 2.75 11.45
CA TYR A 175 2.80 3.77 10.38
C TYR A 175 3.42 5.11 10.80
N VAL A 176 3.67 5.36 12.08
CA VAL A 176 4.51 6.47 12.51
C VAL A 176 5.94 6.16 12.10
N LYS A 177 6.58 7.10 11.40
CA LYS A 177 7.93 6.90 10.84
C LYS A 177 8.94 7.75 11.56
N GLU A 178 10.18 7.33 11.49
CA GLU A 178 11.33 8.14 11.93
C GLU A 178 11.84 9.01 10.79
N VAL A 179 12.33 10.20 11.13
CA VAL A 179 12.98 11.10 10.17
C VAL A 179 14.40 10.59 9.91
N LYS A 180 14.72 10.34 8.65
CA LYS A 180 16.08 10.02 8.22
C LYS A 180 16.83 11.32 7.88
N TYR A 181 18.11 11.33 8.15
CA TYR A 181 18.97 12.47 7.87
C TYR A 181 20.07 12.06 6.88
N GLY A 182 20.22 12.86 5.81
CA GLY A 182 21.34 12.79 4.90
C GLY A 182 22.45 13.77 5.30
N GLN A 183 23.35 14.06 4.38
CA GLN A 183 24.36 15.13 4.57
C GLN A 183 23.68 16.49 4.59
N LEU A 184 23.89 17.28 5.66
CA LEU A 184 23.22 18.57 5.86
C LEU A 184 24.20 19.75 5.89
N GLU A 185 25.52 19.51 5.85
CA GLU A 185 26.53 20.55 6.02
C GLU A 185 26.55 21.57 4.87
N GLY A 186 26.51 22.83 5.24
CA GLY A 186 26.87 24.00 4.41
C GLY A 186 25.89 24.35 3.28
N SER A 187 24.68 23.81 3.21
CA SER A 187 23.78 24.04 2.06
C SER A 187 22.30 24.10 2.44
N MET A 188 21.50 24.65 1.53
CA MET A 188 20.05 24.56 1.60
C MET A 188 19.61 23.09 1.63
N VAL A 189 18.59 22.81 2.42
CA VAL A 189 18.06 21.47 2.60
C VAL A 189 16.62 21.36 2.09
N THR A 190 16.20 20.15 1.78
CA THR A 190 14.86 19.79 1.35
C THR A 190 14.41 18.51 2.03
N ILE A 191 13.13 18.22 2.00
CA ILE A 191 12.56 16.98 2.56
C ILE A 191 12.17 16.07 1.40
N GLN A 192 12.80 14.90 1.31
CA GLN A 192 12.42 13.87 0.35
C GLN A 192 11.43 12.90 0.98
N ILE A 193 10.28 12.70 0.29
CA ILE A 193 9.16 11.87 0.77
C ILE A 193 9.14 10.51 0.08
N GLY A 194 9.62 10.44 -1.15
CA GLY A 194 9.65 9.20 -1.92
C GLY A 194 10.59 9.27 -3.09
N SER A 195 11.01 8.09 -3.56
CA SER A 195 11.83 7.92 -4.76
C SER A 195 11.25 6.76 -5.57
N PHE A 196 10.99 6.97 -6.85
CA PHE A 196 10.29 6.04 -7.71
C PHE A 196 11.03 5.85 -9.03
N ARG A 197 11.06 4.63 -9.57
CA ARG A 197 11.50 4.37 -10.94
C ARG A 197 10.45 4.81 -11.96
N ASP A 198 9.17 4.72 -11.61
CA ASP A 198 8.03 5.13 -12.42
C ASP A 198 7.60 6.56 -12.05
N GLU A 199 7.63 7.44 -13.06
CA GLU A 199 7.23 8.84 -12.91
C GLU A 199 5.75 9.01 -12.51
N SER A 200 4.88 8.12 -12.95
CA SER A 200 3.44 8.17 -12.65
C SER A 200 3.19 8.03 -11.14
N ASN A 201 3.97 7.18 -10.44
CA ASN A 201 3.91 7.03 -8.99
C ASN A 201 4.38 8.30 -8.27
N ALA A 202 5.47 8.93 -8.75
CA ALA A 202 5.95 10.19 -8.19
C ALA A 202 4.91 11.32 -8.37
N ARG A 203 4.31 11.43 -9.55
CA ARG A 203 3.25 12.42 -9.84
C ARG A 203 2.01 12.21 -8.97
N ARG A 204 1.62 10.96 -8.71
CA ARG A 204 0.48 10.66 -7.84
C ARG A 204 0.77 11.05 -6.39
N LEU A 205 1.94 10.68 -5.85
CA LEU A 205 2.34 11.10 -4.50
C LEU A 205 2.40 12.63 -4.39
N LYS A 206 3.01 13.31 -5.38
CA LYS A 206 3.03 14.78 -5.44
C LYS A 206 1.63 15.37 -5.36
N LYS A 207 0.69 14.91 -6.20
CA LYS A 207 -0.70 15.40 -6.19
C LYS A 207 -1.38 15.19 -4.83
N GLY A 208 -1.13 14.06 -4.15
CA GLY A 208 -1.62 13.81 -2.80
C GLY A 208 -1.05 14.80 -1.78
N LEU A 209 0.24 15.08 -1.87
CA LEU A 209 0.91 16.06 -0.98
C LEU A 209 0.50 17.50 -1.28
N ASP A 210 0.24 17.86 -2.55
CA ASP A 210 -0.24 19.20 -2.96
C ASP A 210 -1.59 19.57 -2.33
N LEU A 211 -2.34 18.61 -1.77
CA LEU A 211 -3.58 18.89 -1.03
C LEU A 211 -3.32 19.68 0.26
N HIS A 212 -2.17 19.49 0.91
CA HIS A 212 -1.86 20.03 2.23
C HIS A 212 -0.56 20.84 2.30
N TYR A 213 0.37 20.60 1.35
CA TYR A 213 1.72 21.16 1.38
C TYR A 213 2.00 22.00 0.14
N LYS A 214 2.65 23.14 0.34
CA LYS A 214 3.17 23.98 -0.74
C LYS A 214 4.58 23.53 -1.14
N ASP A 215 5.03 23.99 -2.29
CA ASP A 215 6.39 23.76 -2.79
C ASP A 215 6.77 22.27 -2.91
N VAL A 216 5.79 21.42 -3.29
CA VAL A 216 6.04 20.02 -3.62
C VAL A 216 6.51 19.92 -5.07
N TYR A 217 7.66 19.29 -5.28
CA TYR A 217 8.24 19.12 -6.61
C TYR A 217 8.83 17.74 -6.83
N ILE A 218 9.04 17.39 -8.09
CA ILE A 218 9.72 16.17 -8.49
C ILE A 218 11.08 16.54 -9.05
N MET A 219 12.12 15.91 -8.51
CA MET A 219 13.49 16.02 -9.01
C MET A 219 13.91 14.67 -9.59
N GLN A 220 14.54 14.70 -10.78
CA GLN A 220 15.16 13.51 -11.36
C GLN A 220 16.55 13.31 -10.73
N SER A 221 16.85 12.07 -10.39
CA SER A 221 18.14 11.66 -9.83
C SER A 221 18.60 10.37 -10.53
N HIS A 222 19.90 10.17 -10.64
CA HIS A 222 20.49 8.96 -11.19
C HIS A 222 21.32 8.28 -10.12
N ILE A 223 21.16 6.96 -9.97
CA ILE A 223 21.99 6.10 -9.13
C ILE A 223 22.56 5.00 -10.03
N GLY A 224 23.82 5.10 -10.40
CA GLY A 224 24.39 4.29 -11.46
C GLY A 224 23.68 4.58 -12.80
N GLN A 225 23.16 3.55 -13.46
CA GLN A 225 22.39 3.67 -14.71
C GLN A 225 20.89 3.85 -14.49
N ASP A 226 20.41 3.71 -13.27
CA ASP A 226 19.00 3.79 -12.92
C ASP A 226 18.56 5.25 -12.72
N LYS A 227 17.42 5.62 -13.34
CA LYS A 227 16.77 6.92 -13.18
C LYS A 227 15.68 6.83 -12.12
N TYR A 228 15.65 7.83 -11.23
CA TYR A 228 14.65 7.95 -10.17
C TYR A 228 13.96 9.31 -10.22
N TYR A 229 12.69 9.31 -9.83
CA TYR A 229 11.84 10.49 -9.64
C TYR A 229 11.62 10.70 -8.15
N CYS A 230 12.35 11.65 -7.56
CA CYS A 230 12.31 11.96 -6.13
C CYS A 230 11.26 13.04 -5.87
N VAL A 231 10.26 12.73 -5.05
CA VAL A 231 9.25 13.70 -4.59
C VAL A 231 9.81 14.41 -3.38
N ARG A 232 9.89 15.73 -3.45
CA ARG A 232 10.49 16.59 -2.42
C ARG A 232 9.59 17.74 -2.05
N ILE A 233 9.76 18.26 -0.81
CA ILE A 233 9.02 19.41 -0.28
C ILE A 233 10.01 20.47 0.20
N GLY A 234 9.77 21.69 -0.23
CA GLY A 234 10.42 22.88 0.27
C GLY A 234 11.90 23.02 -0.11
N LYS A 235 12.39 24.24 0.14
CA LYS A 235 13.78 24.64 0.02
C LYS A 235 14.12 25.50 1.22
N PHE A 236 14.80 24.92 2.20
CA PHE A 236 15.01 25.54 3.51
C PHE A 236 16.44 26.04 3.65
N LYS A 237 16.59 27.29 4.06
CA LYS A 237 17.90 27.84 4.48
C LYS A 237 18.26 27.40 5.89
N ASN A 238 17.25 27.18 6.74
CA ASN A 238 17.39 26.69 8.11
C ASN A 238 17.01 25.21 8.17
N SER A 239 17.93 24.35 8.57
CA SER A 239 17.69 22.91 8.72
C SER A 239 16.66 22.62 9.82
N GLY A 240 16.51 23.48 10.83
CA GLY A 240 15.53 23.33 11.90
C GLY A 240 14.08 23.32 11.37
N ASP A 241 13.76 24.24 10.44
CA ASP A 241 12.42 24.31 9.82
C ASP A 241 12.11 23.06 9.01
N ALA A 242 13.10 22.57 8.25
CA ALA A 242 12.98 21.32 7.52
C ALA A 242 12.73 20.12 8.45
N VAL A 243 13.48 20.04 9.55
CA VAL A 243 13.35 18.97 10.55
C VAL A 243 11.97 19.01 11.21
N GLN A 244 11.44 20.18 11.55
CA GLN A 244 10.12 20.29 12.14
C GLN A 244 9.02 19.80 11.20
N LEU A 245 9.03 20.22 9.93
CA LEU A 245 8.09 19.74 8.94
C LEU A 245 8.27 18.24 8.66
N ALA A 246 9.52 17.74 8.62
CA ALA A 246 9.80 16.33 8.42
C ALA A 246 9.23 15.45 9.56
N LYS A 247 9.30 15.94 10.82
CA LYS A 247 8.67 15.25 11.96
C LYS A 247 7.16 15.15 11.80
N THR A 248 6.49 16.24 11.38
CA THR A 248 5.05 16.23 11.12
C THR A 248 4.68 15.21 10.05
N LEU A 249 5.39 15.21 8.91
CA LEU A 249 5.19 14.25 7.83
C LEU A 249 5.43 12.79 8.27
N ALA A 250 6.45 12.57 9.10
CA ALA A 250 6.74 11.26 9.67
C ALA A 250 5.61 10.79 10.60
N GLN A 251 5.07 11.71 11.41
CA GLN A 251 3.89 11.45 12.24
C GLN A 251 2.64 11.14 11.38
N GLU A 252 2.49 11.74 10.20
CA GLU A 252 1.41 11.39 9.27
C GLU A 252 1.61 10.04 8.57
N GLY A 253 2.77 9.41 8.71
CA GLY A 253 3.10 8.09 8.19
C GLY A 253 3.86 8.09 6.88
N TYR A 254 4.35 9.23 6.41
CA TYR A 254 5.23 9.29 5.24
C TYR A 254 6.65 8.84 5.57
N ASN A 255 7.30 8.19 4.60
CA ASN A 255 8.74 7.96 4.67
C ASN A 255 9.45 9.28 4.35
N VAL A 256 10.22 9.81 5.29
CA VAL A 256 10.83 11.13 5.16
C VAL A 256 12.33 11.10 5.34
N GLN A 257 13.03 11.88 4.54
CA GLN A 257 14.47 12.10 4.64
C GLN A 257 14.77 13.59 4.45
N VAL A 258 15.39 14.22 5.45
CA VAL A 258 15.96 15.56 5.29
C VAL A 258 17.31 15.40 4.59
N THR A 259 17.49 16.06 3.48
CA THR A 259 18.67 15.93 2.63
C THR A 259 19.05 17.26 2.00
N ARG A 260 20.23 17.32 1.39
CA ARG A 260 20.70 18.44 0.62
C ARG A 260 19.75 18.76 -0.55
N TYR A 261 19.53 20.07 -0.78
CA TYR A 261 18.76 20.55 -1.92
C TYR A 261 19.49 20.34 -3.24
#